data_a508c148508642266323f04262cdff35
#
_entry.id   a508c148508642266323f04262cdff35
#
_cell.length_a   1.000
_cell.length_b   1.000
_cell.length_c   1.000
_cell.angle_alpha   90.00
_cell.angle_beta   90.00
_cell.angle_gamma   90.00
#
_symmetry.space_group_name_H-M   'P 1'
#
loop_
_entity.id
_entity.type
_entity.pdbx_description
1 polymer ?
#
loop_
_entity_poly.entity_id
_entity_poly.type
_entity_poly.pdbx_seq_one_letter_code
_entity_poly.pdbx_strand_id
1 'polypeptide(L)'
;MAGKYYAVRKGTVTGIFRTWEECKKNVHGYSSAEYKGFKTLEEAEAYMKGGAVAEEVTDTVPIYVDGSYNKVTKEFSYGMVVLLKEGGQTFCESYRDEELATMHNVAGEIKGAEAAMRYAMEHHIPAITIYHDYEGIAKWCLGDWKTNKEGTKAYKAFYEEASKEVSIRFQKVTGHSGDHYNDLADHLAKKALGID
;
A
#
# COMPACT_ATOMS: atom_id res chain seq x y z
N MET A 1 -15.89 24.43 12.25
CA MET A 1 -15.65 23.78 10.95
C MET A 1 -14.21 24.07 10.58
N ALA A 2 -13.34 23.05 10.52
CA ALA A 2 -11.95 23.24 10.11
C ALA A 2 -11.93 23.67 8.63
N GLY A 3 -11.38 24.84 8.34
CA GLY A 3 -11.24 25.35 6.98
C GLY A 3 -10.33 24.44 6.16
N LYS A 4 -10.71 24.14 4.92
CA LYS A 4 -9.80 23.53 3.94
C LYS A 4 -9.06 24.63 3.21
N TYR A 5 -7.75 24.42 2.99
CA TYR A 5 -6.91 25.28 2.17
C TYR A 5 -6.60 24.57 0.86
N TYR A 6 -6.62 25.28 -0.26
CA TYR A 6 -6.35 24.74 -1.59
C TYR A 6 -5.16 25.49 -2.18
N ALA A 7 -4.02 24.81 -2.37
CA ALA A 7 -2.85 25.39 -2.98
C ALA A 7 -2.77 25.04 -4.47
N VAL A 8 -2.53 26.02 -5.33
CA VAL A 8 -2.38 25.91 -6.77
C VAL A 8 -0.98 26.28 -7.16
N ARG A 9 -0.17 25.31 -7.60
CA ARG A 9 1.19 25.51 -8.12
C ARG A 9 1.20 25.86 -9.60
N LYS A 10 0.30 25.23 -10.37
CA LYS A 10 0.11 25.52 -11.80
C LYS A 10 -1.39 25.70 -12.07
N GLY A 11 -1.72 26.84 -12.60
CA GLY A 11 -3.07 27.29 -12.91
C GLY A 11 -3.05 28.69 -13.48
N THR A 12 -4.22 29.25 -13.75
CA THR A 12 -4.35 30.63 -14.25
C THR A 12 -3.80 31.64 -13.22
N VAL A 13 -4.06 31.40 -11.95
CA VAL A 13 -3.42 32.11 -10.82
C VAL A 13 -2.91 31.09 -9.83
N THR A 14 -1.65 31.20 -9.43
CA THR A 14 -1.01 30.39 -8.41
C THR A 14 -1.19 31.03 -7.04
N GLY A 15 -1.39 30.21 -5.99
CA GLY A 15 -1.59 30.70 -4.64
C GLY A 15 -2.37 29.73 -3.75
N ILE A 16 -2.68 30.18 -2.53
CA ILE A 16 -3.47 29.42 -1.57
C ILE A 16 -4.84 30.04 -1.45
N PHE A 17 -5.87 29.22 -1.67
CA PHE A 17 -7.27 29.63 -1.65
C PHE A 17 -7.99 28.96 -0.47
N ARG A 18 -8.98 29.63 0.09
CA ARG A 18 -9.75 29.13 1.25
C ARG A 18 -11.01 28.35 0.87
N THR A 19 -11.41 28.44 -0.39
CA THR A 19 -12.61 27.75 -0.90
C THR A 19 -12.27 26.95 -2.16
N TRP A 20 -13.03 25.89 -2.37
CA TRP A 20 -12.91 25.10 -3.60
C TRP A 20 -13.32 25.90 -4.84
N GLU A 21 -14.30 26.76 -4.71
CA GLU A 21 -14.79 27.63 -5.81
C GLU A 21 -13.69 28.55 -6.33
N GLU A 22 -12.89 29.14 -5.45
CA GLU A 22 -11.75 29.97 -5.82
C GLU A 22 -10.65 29.13 -6.49
N CYS A 23 -10.29 27.98 -5.92
CA CYS A 23 -9.32 27.07 -6.49
C CYS A 23 -9.76 26.60 -7.89
N LYS A 24 -11.00 26.16 -8.03
CA LYS A 24 -11.60 25.66 -9.28
C LYS A 24 -11.50 26.68 -10.41
N LYS A 25 -11.73 27.96 -10.16
CA LYS A 25 -11.61 29.03 -11.19
C LYS A 25 -10.21 29.11 -11.77
N ASN A 26 -9.19 28.74 -10.99
CA ASN A 26 -7.79 28.85 -11.38
C ASN A 26 -7.21 27.58 -11.99
N VAL A 27 -7.87 26.44 -11.85
CA VAL A 27 -7.38 25.14 -12.37
C VAL A 27 -8.28 24.59 -13.48
N HIS A 28 -9.53 25.02 -13.56
CA HIS A 28 -10.47 24.53 -14.57
C HIS A 28 -10.07 25.04 -15.97
N GLY A 29 -9.91 24.11 -16.90
CA GLY A 29 -9.49 24.43 -18.27
C GLY A 29 -8.01 24.73 -18.44
N TYR A 30 -7.21 24.69 -17.37
CA TYR A 30 -5.75 24.88 -17.46
C TYR A 30 -5.08 23.52 -17.69
N SER A 31 -4.32 23.40 -18.82
CA SER A 31 -3.60 22.18 -19.13
C SER A 31 -2.49 21.91 -18.13
N SER A 32 -2.45 20.70 -17.55
CA SER A 32 -1.47 20.29 -16.53
C SER A 32 -1.54 21.12 -15.23
N ALA A 33 -2.74 21.49 -14.78
CA ALA A 33 -2.92 22.17 -13.51
C ALA A 33 -2.40 21.32 -12.33
N GLU A 34 -1.62 21.94 -11.44
CA GLU A 34 -1.10 21.32 -10.22
C GLU A 34 -1.71 22.01 -9.00
N TYR A 35 -2.56 21.30 -8.29
CA TYR A 35 -3.20 21.81 -7.09
C TYR A 35 -3.50 20.69 -6.09
N LYS A 36 -3.61 21.05 -4.79
CA LYS A 36 -3.93 20.10 -3.72
C LYS A 36 -4.67 20.78 -2.57
N GLY A 37 -5.58 20.04 -1.89
CA GLY A 37 -6.29 20.49 -0.69
C GLY A 37 -5.57 20.07 0.59
N PHE A 38 -5.54 20.95 1.59
CA PHE A 38 -4.85 20.77 2.88
C PHE A 38 -5.78 21.10 4.04
N LYS A 39 -5.47 20.55 5.22
CA LYS A 39 -6.21 20.81 6.46
C LYS A 39 -5.71 22.08 7.16
N THR A 40 -4.41 22.41 7.01
CA THR A 40 -3.80 23.58 7.62
C THR A 40 -3.18 24.52 6.58
N LEU A 41 -3.02 25.78 6.96
CA LEU A 41 -2.37 26.79 6.11
C LEU A 41 -0.87 26.46 5.93
N GLU A 42 -0.20 25.97 7.00
CA GLU A 42 1.22 25.63 7.00
C GLU A 42 1.54 24.53 5.98
N GLU A 43 0.67 23.48 5.89
CA GLU A 43 0.80 22.44 4.88
C GLU A 43 0.65 23.00 3.45
N ALA A 44 -0.28 23.91 3.24
CA ALA A 44 -0.50 24.56 1.95
C ALA A 44 0.68 25.46 1.56
N GLU A 45 1.25 26.20 2.52
CA GLU A 45 2.43 27.03 2.31
C GLU A 45 3.69 26.19 2.01
N ALA A 46 3.89 25.09 2.73
CA ALA A 46 4.96 24.13 2.46
C ALA A 46 4.89 23.58 1.04
N TYR A 47 3.69 23.24 0.60
CA TYR A 47 3.45 22.82 -0.78
C TYR A 47 3.82 23.92 -1.78
N MET A 48 3.44 25.17 -1.56
CA MET A 48 3.72 26.29 -2.47
C MET A 48 5.21 26.63 -2.56
N LYS A 49 5.98 26.49 -1.48
CA LYS A 49 7.44 26.77 -1.44
C LYS A 49 8.28 25.75 -2.21
N GLY A 50 7.67 24.84 -2.94
CA GLY A 50 8.41 23.80 -3.67
C GLY A 50 8.93 22.71 -2.74
N GLY A 51 8.58 22.76 -1.46
CA GLY A 51 8.59 21.57 -0.64
C GLY A 51 7.74 20.56 -1.39
N ALA A 52 8.30 19.39 -1.74
CA ALA A 52 7.45 18.23 -1.87
C ALA A 52 6.42 18.39 -0.75
N VAL A 53 5.11 18.16 -1.04
CA VAL A 53 4.21 17.78 0.04
C VAL A 53 5.12 16.92 0.86
N ALA A 54 5.34 17.23 2.15
CA ALA A 54 5.91 16.21 2.97
C ALA A 54 5.07 14.99 2.59
N GLU A 55 5.59 14.16 1.65
CA GLU A 55 5.28 12.77 1.75
C GLU A 55 5.32 12.65 3.24
N GLU A 56 4.22 12.23 3.87
CA GLU A 56 4.34 11.78 5.24
C GLU A 56 5.65 11.06 5.16
N VAL A 57 6.71 11.61 5.80
CA VAL A 57 7.95 10.87 5.93
C VAL A 57 7.45 9.74 6.77
N THR A 58 6.94 8.76 6.06
CA THR A 58 6.54 7.51 6.64
C THR A 58 7.88 7.00 7.04
N ASP A 59 8.19 7.14 8.31
CA ASP A 59 9.35 6.57 8.98
C ASP A 59 9.26 5.03 8.88
N THR A 60 8.62 4.57 7.80
CA THR A 60 8.27 3.19 7.50
C THR A 60 8.83 2.79 6.15
N VAL A 61 9.32 1.57 6.05
CA VAL A 61 9.72 0.98 4.77
C VAL A 61 8.46 0.52 4.01
N PRO A 62 8.21 1.03 2.78
CA PRO A 62 7.10 0.57 1.96
C PRO A 62 7.36 -0.84 1.44
N ILE A 63 6.39 -1.74 1.59
CA ILE A 63 6.43 -3.10 1.06
C ILE A 63 5.12 -3.38 0.33
N TYR A 64 5.20 -3.64 -0.97
CA TYR A 64 4.05 -4.01 -1.81
C TYR A 64 3.93 -5.52 -1.86
N VAL A 65 2.73 -6.03 -1.72
CA VAL A 65 2.43 -7.47 -1.77
C VAL A 65 1.22 -7.72 -2.65
N ASP A 66 1.26 -8.83 -3.40
CA ASP A 66 0.13 -9.32 -4.17
C ASP A 66 0.15 -10.85 -4.21
N GLY A 67 -1.00 -11.46 -4.47
CA GLY A 67 -1.19 -12.90 -4.48
C GLY A 67 -1.71 -13.43 -5.82
N SER A 68 -1.26 -14.61 -6.21
CA SER A 68 -1.76 -15.31 -7.39
C SER A 68 -2.14 -16.75 -7.08
N TYR A 69 -3.00 -17.34 -7.93
CA TYR A 69 -3.50 -18.69 -7.77
C TYR A 69 -3.65 -19.43 -9.10
N ASN A 70 -3.06 -20.60 -9.18
CA ASN A 70 -3.20 -21.48 -10.35
C ASN A 70 -4.34 -22.48 -10.12
N LYS A 71 -5.44 -22.33 -10.87
CA LYS A 71 -6.65 -23.19 -10.77
C LYS A 71 -6.39 -24.65 -11.16
N VAL A 72 -5.37 -24.92 -11.96
CA VAL A 72 -5.04 -26.26 -12.45
C VAL A 72 -4.21 -27.01 -11.42
N THR A 73 -3.11 -26.40 -10.95
CA THR A 73 -2.20 -27.04 -9.99
C THR A 73 -2.64 -26.89 -8.54
N LYS A 74 -3.60 -25.99 -8.26
CA LYS A 74 -4.06 -25.61 -6.90
C LYS A 74 -2.96 -24.96 -6.05
N GLU A 75 -1.93 -24.48 -6.69
CA GLU A 75 -0.86 -23.72 -6.06
C GLU A 75 -1.23 -22.23 -5.97
N PHE A 76 -0.75 -21.59 -4.95
CA PHE A 76 -0.82 -20.13 -4.80
C PHE A 76 0.57 -19.58 -4.50
N SER A 77 0.74 -18.28 -4.74
CA SER A 77 2.01 -17.62 -4.60
C SER A 77 1.84 -16.19 -4.12
N TYR A 78 2.93 -15.60 -3.67
CA TYR A 78 3.01 -14.16 -3.49
C TYR A 78 4.14 -13.56 -4.32
N GLY A 79 3.99 -12.28 -4.63
CA GLY A 79 5.05 -11.37 -5.01
C GLY A 79 5.19 -10.27 -3.96
N MET A 80 6.42 -9.86 -3.69
CA MET A 80 6.74 -8.82 -2.72
C MET A 80 7.81 -7.89 -3.26
N VAL A 81 7.60 -6.59 -3.10
CA VAL A 81 8.56 -5.53 -3.46
C VAL A 81 8.84 -4.68 -2.23
N VAL A 82 10.09 -4.68 -1.76
CA VAL A 82 10.55 -3.90 -0.62
C VAL A 82 11.28 -2.67 -1.13
N LEU A 83 10.86 -1.47 -0.74
CA LEU A 83 11.46 -0.22 -1.16
C LEU A 83 12.39 0.34 -0.07
N LEU A 84 13.68 0.02 -0.17
CA LEU A 84 14.71 0.56 0.69
C LEU A 84 15.31 1.84 0.10
N LYS A 85 15.92 2.68 0.93
CA LYS A 85 16.62 3.91 0.48
C LYS A 85 17.75 3.62 -0.53
N GLU A 86 18.33 2.45 -0.45
CA GLU A 86 19.45 1.98 -1.28
C GLU A 86 19.01 1.26 -2.56
N GLY A 87 17.71 1.05 -2.74
CA GLY A 87 17.12 0.39 -3.90
C GLY A 87 16.02 -0.60 -3.52
N GLY A 88 15.22 -1.01 -4.52
CA GLY A 88 14.16 -2.00 -4.34
C GLY A 88 14.70 -3.43 -4.31
N GLN A 89 14.11 -4.27 -3.46
CA GLN A 89 14.33 -5.71 -3.45
C GLN A 89 13.02 -6.42 -3.80
N THR A 90 13.11 -7.54 -4.50
CA THR A 90 11.95 -8.31 -4.94
C THR A 90 12.04 -9.75 -4.49
N PHE A 91 10.91 -10.30 -4.08
CA PHE A 91 10.78 -11.67 -3.60
C PHE A 91 9.51 -12.29 -4.18
N CYS A 92 9.52 -13.59 -4.40
CA CYS A 92 8.33 -14.35 -4.73
C CYS A 92 8.52 -15.81 -4.30
N GLU A 93 7.41 -16.44 -3.91
CA GLU A 93 7.42 -17.84 -3.51
C GLU A 93 6.05 -18.48 -3.80
N SER A 94 6.03 -19.76 -4.15
CA SER A 94 4.82 -20.53 -4.37
C SER A 94 4.64 -21.61 -3.30
N TYR A 95 3.38 -21.93 -3.04
CA TYR A 95 2.98 -22.87 -1.98
C TYR A 95 1.98 -23.90 -2.49
N ARG A 96 2.08 -25.09 -1.89
CA ARG A 96 1.06 -26.15 -1.97
C ARG A 96 0.53 -26.40 -0.56
N ASP A 97 -0.65 -25.88 -0.30
CA ASP A 97 -1.36 -26.08 0.96
C ASP A 97 -2.85 -26.18 0.63
N GLU A 98 -3.43 -27.35 0.77
CA GLU A 98 -4.78 -27.64 0.35
C GLU A 98 -5.83 -26.82 1.11
N GLU A 99 -5.60 -26.52 2.37
CA GLU A 99 -6.50 -25.73 3.20
C GLU A 99 -6.46 -24.24 2.79
N LEU A 100 -5.27 -23.66 2.72
CA LEU A 100 -5.09 -22.27 2.32
C LEU A 100 -5.48 -22.06 0.84
N ALA A 101 -5.22 -23.01 -0.05
CA ALA A 101 -5.59 -22.95 -1.47
C ALA A 101 -7.11 -22.74 -1.68
N THR A 102 -7.95 -23.07 -0.70
CA THR A 102 -9.40 -22.76 -0.74
C THR A 102 -9.69 -21.25 -0.73
N MET A 103 -8.71 -20.44 -0.37
CA MET A 103 -8.80 -18.97 -0.38
C MET A 103 -8.28 -18.36 -1.70
N HIS A 104 -7.80 -19.18 -2.63
CA HIS A 104 -7.29 -18.79 -3.94
C HIS A 104 -6.15 -17.75 -3.84
N ASN A 105 -6.22 -16.66 -4.63
CA ASN A 105 -5.23 -15.59 -4.61
C ASN A 105 -5.08 -14.93 -3.23
N VAL A 106 -6.15 -14.88 -2.42
CA VAL A 106 -6.10 -14.32 -1.05
C VAL A 106 -5.11 -15.09 -0.17
N ALA A 107 -4.94 -16.41 -0.38
CA ALA A 107 -3.91 -17.18 0.31
C ALA A 107 -2.49 -16.65 0.00
N GLY A 108 -2.24 -16.29 -1.26
CA GLY A 108 -1.00 -15.67 -1.70
C GLY A 108 -0.78 -14.30 -1.04
N GLU A 109 -1.80 -13.46 -1.00
CA GLU A 109 -1.70 -12.15 -0.35
C GLU A 109 -1.44 -12.24 1.16
N ILE A 110 -2.07 -13.21 1.85
CA ILE A 110 -1.76 -13.51 3.26
C ILE A 110 -0.28 -13.88 3.40
N LYS A 111 0.24 -14.78 2.55
CA LYS A 111 1.65 -15.18 2.60
C LYS A 111 2.61 -14.04 2.26
N GLY A 112 2.23 -13.16 1.33
CA GLY A 112 2.99 -11.95 1.01
C GLY A 112 3.06 -10.98 2.20
N ALA A 113 1.93 -10.76 2.89
CA ALA A 113 1.90 -9.91 4.08
C ALA A 113 2.68 -10.53 5.25
N GLU A 114 2.59 -11.86 5.47
CA GLU A 114 3.45 -12.57 6.46
C GLU A 114 4.94 -12.44 6.09
N ALA A 115 5.29 -12.57 4.81
CA ALA A 115 6.66 -12.42 4.33
C ALA A 115 7.20 -10.99 4.56
N ALA A 116 6.36 -9.97 4.35
CA ALA A 116 6.72 -8.58 4.62
C ALA A 116 7.01 -8.33 6.11
N MET A 117 6.18 -8.86 7.00
CA MET A 117 6.38 -8.78 8.45
C MET A 117 7.63 -9.53 8.89
N ARG A 118 7.85 -10.74 8.38
CA ARG A 118 9.04 -11.56 8.65
C ARG A 118 10.31 -10.87 8.17
N TYR A 119 10.30 -10.32 6.96
CA TYR A 119 11.41 -9.53 6.42
C TYR A 119 11.77 -8.37 7.35
N ALA A 120 10.77 -7.64 7.86
CA ALA A 120 11.01 -6.53 8.76
C ALA A 120 11.64 -6.97 10.10
N MET A 121 11.19 -8.08 10.68
CA MET A 121 11.78 -8.65 11.91
C MET A 121 13.22 -9.10 11.68
N GLU A 122 13.49 -9.86 10.61
CA GLU A 122 14.81 -10.41 10.28
C GLU A 122 15.84 -9.31 10.00
N HIS A 123 15.41 -8.20 9.38
CA HIS A 123 16.28 -7.07 9.05
C HIS A 123 16.25 -5.94 10.09
N HIS A 124 15.59 -6.16 11.24
CA HIS A 124 15.45 -5.17 12.33
C HIS A 124 14.90 -3.83 11.85
N ILE A 125 13.93 -3.87 10.92
CA ILE A 125 13.24 -2.69 10.41
C ILE A 125 12.14 -2.31 11.42
N PRO A 126 12.21 -1.14 12.07
CA PRO A 126 11.32 -0.80 13.17
C PRO A 126 9.89 -0.52 12.72
N ALA A 127 9.70 -0.12 11.46
CA ALA A 127 8.38 0.24 10.95
C ALA A 127 8.24 -0.01 9.45
N ILE A 128 7.13 -0.62 9.05
CA ILE A 128 6.77 -0.89 7.65
C ILE A 128 5.37 -0.42 7.32
N THR A 129 5.13 -0.13 6.04
CA THR A 129 3.78 0.02 5.48
C THR A 129 3.56 -1.04 4.41
N ILE A 130 2.61 -1.93 4.63
CA ILE A 130 2.22 -2.98 3.68
C ILE A 130 1.17 -2.42 2.73
N TYR A 131 1.53 -2.31 1.45
CA TYR A 131 0.64 -1.92 0.36
C TYR A 131 0.01 -3.17 -0.23
N HIS A 132 -1.32 -3.21 -0.31
CA HIS A 132 -2.11 -4.35 -0.73
C HIS A 132 -3.40 -3.90 -1.43
N ASP A 133 -3.96 -4.71 -2.31
CA ASP A 133 -5.21 -4.38 -3.00
C ASP A 133 -6.46 -5.07 -2.40
N TYR A 134 -6.30 -6.19 -1.69
CA TYR A 134 -7.39 -6.87 -1.02
C TYR A 134 -7.59 -6.40 0.43
N GLU A 135 -8.74 -5.83 0.73
CA GLU A 135 -9.05 -5.22 2.04
C GLU A 135 -8.89 -6.15 3.25
N GLY A 136 -9.08 -7.46 3.06
CA GLY A 136 -8.97 -8.45 4.13
C GLY A 136 -7.61 -8.45 4.80
N ILE A 137 -6.54 -8.12 4.08
CA ILE A 137 -5.16 -8.07 4.60
C ILE A 137 -5.05 -7.12 5.80
N ALA A 138 -5.63 -5.94 5.73
CA ALA A 138 -5.68 -5.01 6.85
C ALA A 138 -6.80 -5.35 7.84
N LYS A 139 -8.00 -5.64 7.35
CA LYS A 139 -9.20 -5.74 8.17
C LYS A 139 -9.20 -6.92 9.15
N TRP A 140 -8.57 -8.05 8.79
CA TRP A 140 -8.40 -9.16 9.74
C TRP A 140 -7.41 -8.82 10.85
N CYS A 141 -6.30 -8.19 10.53
CA CYS A 141 -5.29 -7.77 11.50
C CYS A 141 -5.85 -6.74 12.48
N LEU A 142 -6.52 -5.71 11.97
CA LEU A 142 -7.05 -4.60 12.75
C LEU A 142 -8.35 -4.95 13.51
N GLY A 143 -8.95 -6.11 13.23
CA GLY A 143 -10.15 -6.60 13.91
C GLY A 143 -11.46 -6.09 13.34
N ASP A 144 -11.44 -5.40 12.19
CA ASP A 144 -12.65 -4.95 11.49
C ASP A 144 -13.45 -6.13 10.91
N TRP A 145 -12.74 -7.19 10.51
CA TRP A 145 -13.33 -8.44 10.05
C TRP A 145 -13.02 -9.60 10.99
N LYS A 146 -14.02 -10.45 11.23
CA LYS A 146 -13.85 -11.68 11.99
C LYS A 146 -13.00 -12.68 11.22
N THR A 147 -12.11 -13.36 11.93
CA THR A 147 -11.30 -14.45 11.40
C THR A 147 -12.04 -15.78 11.66
N ASN A 148 -12.63 -16.35 10.62
CA ASN A 148 -13.43 -17.59 10.73
C ASN A 148 -12.70 -18.83 10.21
N LYS A 149 -11.79 -18.67 9.24
CA LYS A 149 -10.97 -19.74 8.67
C LYS A 149 -9.66 -19.87 9.43
N GLU A 150 -9.10 -21.06 9.52
CA GLU A 150 -7.82 -21.29 10.20
C GLU A 150 -6.69 -20.43 9.61
N GLY A 151 -6.63 -20.28 8.27
CA GLY A 151 -5.65 -19.40 7.64
C GLY A 151 -5.77 -17.92 8.05
N THR A 152 -7.00 -17.41 8.23
CA THR A 152 -7.18 -16.01 8.70
C THR A 152 -6.89 -15.85 10.17
N LYS A 153 -7.15 -16.88 11.01
CA LYS A 153 -6.79 -16.88 12.43
C LYS A 153 -5.28 -16.90 12.62
N ALA A 154 -4.59 -17.80 11.87
CA ALA A 154 -3.14 -17.90 11.90
C ALA A 154 -2.47 -16.60 11.45
N TYR A 155 -2.98 -15.99 10.38
CA TYR A 155 -2.50 -14.71 9.87
C TYR A 155 -2.62 -13.59 10.92
N LYS A 156 -3.79 -13.48 11.56
CA LYS A 156 -3.99 -12.50 12.63
C LYS A 156 -3.06 -12.74 13.82
N ALA A 157 -2.91 -13.99 14.25
CA ALA A 157 -1.99 -14.34 15.33
C ALA A 157 -0.54 -13.98 15.01
N PHE A 158 -0.12 -14.22 13.76
CA PHE A 158 1.21 -13.83 13.28
C PHE A 158 1.40 -12.30 13.29
N TYR A 159 0.40 -11.54 12.84
CA TYR A 159 0.41 -10.07 12.91
C TYR A 159 0.53 -9.57 14.35
N GLU A 160 -0.25 -10.15 15.29
CA GLU A 160 -0.22 -9.77 16.71
C GLU A 160 1.17 -10.00 17.31
N GLU A 161 1.86 -11.08 16.92
CA GLU A 161 3.22 -11.36 17.35
C GLU A 161 4.23 -10.40 16.73
N ALA A 162 4.19 -10.23 15.41
CA ALA A 162 5.08 -9.32 14.68
C ALA A 162 4.95 -7.86 15.14
N SER A 163 3.73 -7.44 15.51
CA SER A 163 3.44 -6.08 15.99
C SER A 163 4.08 -5.74 17.33
N LYS A 164 4.62 -6.72 18.06
CA LYS A 164 5.39 -6.49 19.28
C LYS A 164 6.79 -5.93 18.98
N GLU A 165 7.31 -6.23 17.80
CA GLU A 165 8.67 -5.84 17.38
C GLU A 165 8.67 -4.77 16.29
N VAL A 166 7.67 -4.79 15.41
CA VAL A 166 7.59 -3.94 14.22
C VAL A 166 6.31 -3.11 14.24
N SER A 167 6.41 -1.81 14.02
CA SER A 167 5.24 -0.96 13.75
C SER A 167 4.72 -1.24 12.34
N ILE A 168 3.54 -1.85 12.23
CA ILE A 168 2.97 -2.28 10.96
C ILE A 168 1.79 -1.40 10.59
N ARG A 169 1.87 -0.75 9.43
CA ARG A 169 0.78 0.01 8.82
C ARG A 169 0.31 -0.69 7.56
N PHE A 170 -0.95 -0.50 7.23
CA PHE A 170 -1.56 -1.03 6.01
C PHE A 170 -2.04 0.13 5.14
N GLN A 171 -1.75 0.04 3.85
CA GLN A 171 -2.22 1.00 2.85
C GLN A 171 -2.86 0.24 1.68
N LYS A 172 -4.17 0.41 1.53
CA LYS A 172 -4.87 -0.14 0.37
C LYS A 172 -4.50 0.65 -0.88
N VAL A 173 -4.14 -0.08 -1.94
CA VAL A 173 -4.00 0.42 -3.31
C VAL A 173 -5.15 -0.09 -4.17
N THR A 174 -5.36 0.52 -5.32
CA THR A 174 -6.33 0.00 -6.30
C THR A 174 -5.61 -0.98 -7.21
N GLY A 175 -6.03 -2.23 -7.24
CA GLY A 175 -5.47 -3.23 -8.14
C GLY A 175 -5.58 -2.80 -9.61
N HIS A 176 -4.57 -3.11 -10.41
CA HIS A 176 -4.49 -2.79 -11.84
C HIS A 176 -4.72 -1.31 -12.19
N SER A 177 -4.37 -0.41 -11.29
CA SER A 177 -4.53 1.05 -11.48
C SER A 177 -3.32 1.74 -12.12
N GLY A 178 -2.29 0.97 -12.50
CA GLY A 178 -1.02 1.50 -12.98
C GLY A 178 -0.06 1.92 -11.86
N ASP A 179 -0.30 1.47 -10.63
CA ASP A 179 0.71 1.55 -9.57
C ASP A 179 1.84 0.58 -9.90
N HIS A 180 2.99 1.15 -10.27
CA HIS A 180 4.13 0.39 -10.76
C HIS A 180 4.59 -0.74 -9.82
N TYR A 181 4.58 -0.52 -8.52
CA TYR A 181 5.07 -1.51 -7.56
C TYR A 181 4.02 -2.58 -7.24
N ASN A 182 2.73 -2.23 -7.28
CA ASN A 182 1.65 -3.21 -7.17
C ASN A 182 1.63 -4.12 -8.42
N ASP A 183 1.75 -3.54 -9.61
CA ASP A 183 1.82 -4.30 -10.85
C ASP A 183 3.06 -5.20 -10.90
N LEU A 184 4.18 -4.76 -10.32
CA LEU A 184 5.39 -5.58 -10.19
C LEU A 184 5.17 -6.75 -9.21
N ALA A 185 4.50 -6.53 -8.08
CA ALA A 185 4.17 -7.58 -7.13
C ALA A 185 3.24 -8.64 -7.76
N ASP A 186 2.20 -8.23 -8.51
CA ASP A 186 1.33 -9.11 -9.30
C ASP A 186 2.15 -9.98 -10.30
N HIS A 187 3.02 -9.33 -11.08
CA HIS A 187 3.88 -10.04 -12.03
C HIS A 187 4.78 -11.07 -11.33
N LEU A 188 5.40 -10.72 -10.20
CA LEU A 188 6.24 -11.63 -9.43
C LEU A 188 5.43 -12.83 -8.88
N ALA A 189 4.21 -12.60 -8.39
CA ALA A 189 3.34 -13.66 -7.94
C ALA A 189 2.99 -14.63 -9.07
N LYS A 190 2.62 -14.13 -10.25
CA LYS A 190 2.34 -14.95 -11.45
C LYS A 190 3.57 -15.74 -11.90
N LYS A 191 4.72 -15.08 -11.97
CA LYS A 191 6.00 -15.70 -12.32
C LYS A 191 6.35 -16.87 -11.41
N ALA A 192 6.10 -16.78 -10.10
CA ALA A 192 6.35 -17.86 -9.14
C ALA A 192 5.50 -19.12 -9.43
N LEU A 193 4.38 -18.98 -10.12
CA LEU A 193 3.50 -20.08 -10.56
C LEU A 193 3.73 -20.50 -12.02
N GLY A 194 4.62 -19.82 -12.75
CA GLY A 194 4.82 -20.06 -14.17
C GLY A 194 3.59 -19.73 -15.03
N ILE A 195 2.78 -18.76 -14.61
CA ILE A 195 1.58 -18.27 -15.30
C ILE A 195 1.79 -16.78 -15.63
N ASP A 196 2.55 -16.50 -16.67
CA ASP A 196 2.71 -15.15 -17.22
C ASP A 196 1.61 -14.80 -18.21
#